data_83b5e13a8cd369e2fede960e7cefde60
#
_entry.id   83b5e13a8cd369e2fede960e7cefde60
#
_cell.length_a   1.000
_cell.length_b   1.000
_cell.length_c   1.000
_cell.angle_alpha   90.00
_cell.angle_beta   90.00
_cell.angle_gamma   90.00
#
_symmetry.space_group_name_H-M   'P 1'
#
loop_
_entity.id
_entity.type
_entity.pdbx_description
1 polymer ?
#
loop_
_entity_poly.entity_id
_entity_poly.type
_entity_poly.pdbx_seq_one_letter_code
_entity_poly.pdbx_strand_id
1 'polypeptide(L)'
;MPTMNPDGFENANEGDRSSITGRANADGVDLNRNFPDQFKENDVDRQPEVEAVMAWSRQYPFVLSANLHGGSLVANYPYDSNPRGRQVNSPSPDDAVFRR
;
A
#
# COMPACT_ATOMS: atom_id res chain seq x y z
N MET A 1 -0.32 7.26 12.06
CA MET A 1 -0.95 5.94 12.25
C MET A 1 0.18 4.92 12.41
N PRO A 2 0.20 4.12 13.49
CA PRO A 2 1.33 3.21 13.76
C PRO A 2 1.36 1.99 12.83
N THR A 3 0.22 1.40 12.50
CA THR A 3 0.12 0.31 11.52
C THR A 3 -1.20 0.37 10.76
N MET A 4 -1.18 -0.04 9.50
CA MET A 4 -2.37 -0.21 8.65
C MET A 4 -2.92 -1.64 8.73
N ASN A 5 -2.14 -2.58 9.26
CA ASN A 5 -2.51 -3.98 9.40
C ASN A 5 -2.21 -4.42 10.84
N PRO A 6 -3.11 -4.14 11.80
CA PRO A 6 -2.88 -4.51 13.20
C PRO A 6 -2.78 -6.02 13.39
N ASP A 7 -3.62 -6.81 12.73
CA ASP A 7 -3.60 -8.26 12.83
C ASP A 7 -2.29 -8.85 12.29
N GLY A 8 -1.87 -8.34 11.13
CA GLY A 8 -0.59 -8.75 10.55
C GLY A 8 0.59 -8.35 11.43
N PHE A 9 0.52 -7.20 12.09
CA PHE A 9 1.55 -6.76 13.03
C PHE A 9 1.65 -7.70 14.23
N GLU A 10 0.52 -8.09 14.83
CA GLU A 10 0.48 -9.01 15.97
C GLU A 10 0.92 -10.44 15.60
N ASN A 11 0.66 -10.85 14.36
CA ASN A 11 1.06 -12.17 13.86
C ASN A 11 2.52 -12.24 13.41
N ALA A 12 3.18 -11.11 13.21
CA ALA A 12 4.57 -11.06 12.75
C ALA A 12 5.54 -11.48 13.85
N ASN A 13 6.64 -12.13 13.48
CA ASN A 13 7.72 -12.47 14.39
C ASN A 13 8.83 -11.43 14.31
N GLU A 14 9.21 -10.87 15.45
CA GLU A 14 10.33 -9.94 15.52
C GLU A 14 11.61 -10.58 14.97
N GLY A 15 12.31 -9.87 14.09
CA GLY A 15 13.55 -10.33 13.48
C GLY A 15 13.39 -11.29 12.29
N ASP A 16 12.19 -11.72 11.98
CA ASP A 16 11.93 -12.54 10.78
C ASP A 16 12.10 -11.69 9.50
N ARG A 17 13.09 -12.05 8.70
CA ARG A 17 13.43 -11.36 7.44
C ARG A 17 13.13 -12.19 6.19
N SER A 18 12.64 -13.39 6.35
CA SER A 18 12.53 -14.37 5.26
C SER A 18 11.10 -14.82 4.97
N SER A 19 10.17 -14.61 5.88
CA SER A 19 8.77 -15.00 5.68
C SER A 19 7.89 -13.84 5.27
N ILE A 20 6.69 -14.19 4.82
CA ILE A 20 5.58 -13.24 4.56
C ILE A 20 4.56 -13.23 5.70
N THR A 21 4.91 -13.79 6.87
CA THR A 21 4.06 -13.78 8.06
C THR A 21 3.73 -12.34 8.44
N GLY A 22 2.47 -12.07 8.69
CA GLY A 22 1.99 -10.72 8.98
C GLY A 22 1.65 -9.85 7.75
N ARG A 23 1.77 -10.39 6.52
CA ARG A 23 1.39 -9.64 5.32
C ARG A 23 -0.13 -9.51 5.16
N ALA A 24 -0.87 -10.57 5.46
CA ALA A 24 -2.33 -10.56 5.41
C ALA A 24 -2.94 -10.10 6.74
N ASN A 25 -4.19 -9.60 6.70
CA ASN A 25 -5.00 -9.36 7.90
C ASN A 25 -5.59 -10.67 8.45
N ALA A 26 -6.48 -10.58 9.45
CA ALA A 26 -7.13 -11.75 10.07
C ALA A 26 -7.95 -12.60 9.07
N ASP A 27 -8.51 -11.97 8.04
CA ASP A 27 -9.29 -12.63 6.99
C ASP A 27 -8.41 -13.24 5.89
N GLY A 28 -7.09 -13.20 6.03
CA GLY A 28 -6.14 -13.71 5.04
C GLY A 28 -6.00 -12.82 3.81
N VAL A 29 -6.44 -11.57 3.87
CA VAL A 29 -6.40 -10.62 2.75
C VAL A 29 -5.13 -9.77 2.80
N ASP A 30 -4.40 -9.72 1.68
CA ASP A 30 -3.31 -8.78 1.47
C ASP A 30 -3.88 -7.37 1.27
N LEU A 31 -3.80 -6.52 2.30
CA LEU A 31 -4.36 -5.16 2.27
C LEU A 31 -3.73 -4.30 1.17
N ASN A 32 -2.48 -4.58 0.79
CA ASN A 32 -1.80 -3.89 -0.30
C ASN A 32 -2.27 -4.34 -1.70
N ARG A 33 -3.26 -5.24 -1.78
CA ARG A 33 -3.99 -5.62 -2.99
C ARG A 33 -5.48 -5.28 -2.91
N ASN A 34 -5.89 -4.65 -1.82
CA ASN A 34 -7.31 -4.40 -1.55
C ASN A 34 -7.72 -2.92 -1.74
N PHE A 35 -6.78 -2.01 -2.01
CA PHE A 35 -7.10 -0.63 -2.42
C PHE A 35 -7.63 -0.58 -3.85
N PRO A 36 -8.42 0.46 -4.21
CA PRO A 36 -8.79 0.71 -5.60
C PRO A 36 -7.55 0.85 -6.49
N ASP A 37 -7.55 0.20 -7.64
CA ASP A 37 -6.52 0.42 -8.66
C ASP A 37 -6.91 1.64 -9.51
N GLN A 38 -5.98 2.54 -9.78
CA GLN A 38 -6.26 3.73 -10.57
C GLN A 38 -6.38 3.48 -12.07
N PHE A 39 -5.91 2.34 -12.55
CA PHE A 39 -5.90 1.99 -13.98
C PHE A 39 -6.91 0.91 -14.34
N LYS A 40 -7.42 0.17 -13.35
CA LYS A 40 -8.33 -0.96 -13.55
C LYS A 40 -9.40 -0.96 -12.48
N GLU A 41 -10.61 -1.24 -12.87
CA GLU A 41 -11.64 -1.59 -11.90
C GLU A 41 -11.26 -2.89 -11.23
N ASN A 42 -11.26 -2.91 -9.92
CA ASN A 42 -11.14 -4.09 -9.10
C ASN A 42 -12.37 -4.17 -8.19
N ASP A 43 -13.26 -5.08 -8.56
CA ASP A 43 -14.47 -5.39 -7.79
C ASP A 43 -14.10 -6.43 -6.71
N VAL A 44 -13.54 -5.93 -5.61
CA VAL A 44 -13.18 -6.74 -4.46
C VAL A 44 -13.84 -6.18 -3.21
N ASP A 45 -14.26 -7.06 -2.31
CA ASP A 45 -14.75 -6.65 -1.00
C ASP A 45 -13.63 -5.93 -0.25
N ARG A 46 -13.89 -4.65 0.07
CA ARG A 46 -12.92 -3.84 0.80
C ARG A 46 -12.85 -4.28 2.25
N GLN A 47 -11.63 -4.45 2.73
CA GLN A 47 -11.40 -4.75 4.13
C GLN A 47 -11.60 -3.49 4.99
N PRO A 48 -12.05 -3.63 6.24
CA PRO A 48 -12.33 -2.48 7.11
C PRO A 48 -11.11 -1.58 7.33
N GLU A 49 -9.92 -2.12 7.35
CA GLU A 49 -8.67 -1.37 7.47
C GLU A 49 -8.45 -0.46 6.25
N VAL A 50 -8.72 -0.97 5.05
CA VAL A 50 -8.62 -0.20 3.80
C VAL A 50 -9.67 0.91 3.77
N GLU A 51 -10.91 0.60 4.11
CA GLU A 51 -12.00 1.58 4.22
C GLU A 51 -11.65 2.69 5.23
N ALA A 52 -11.11 2.32 6.39
CA ALA A 52 -10.70 3.28 7.42
C ALA A 52 -9.60 4.22 6.93
N VAL A 53 -8.57 3.69 6.26
CA VAL A 53 -7.46 4.50 5.69
C VAL A 53 -7.98 5.43 4.60
N MET A 54 -8.83 4.94 3.70
CA MET A 54 -9.43 5.74 2.64
C MET A 54 -10.32 6.85 3.20
N ALA A 55 -11.15 6.54 4.21
CA ALA A 55 -11.99 7.53 4.87
C ALA A 55 -11.14 8.60 5.58
N TRP A 56 -10.11 8.17 6.32
CA TRP A 56 -9.21 9.09 7.02
C TRP A 56 -8.44 10.00 6.04
N SER A 57 -7.93 9.46 4.93
CA SER A 57 -7.20 10.26 3.96
C SER A 57 -8.05 11.33 3.26
N ARG A 58 -9.38 11.16 3.22
CA ARG A 58 -10.31 12.17 2.68
C ARG A 58 -10.68 13.26 3.68
N GLN A 59 -10.42 13.06 4.96
CA GLN A 59 -10.79 14.05 6.02
C GLN A 59 -9.81 15.21 6.10
N TYR A 60 -8.59 15.05 5.62
CA TYR A 60 -7.52 16.02 5.75
C TYR A 60 -6.86 16.32 4.41
N PRO A 61 -6.50 17.58 4.15
CA PRO A 61 -5.80 17.96 2.92
C PRO A 61 -4.31 17.61 3.01
N PHE A 62 -3.99 16.32 3.01
CA PHE A 62 -2.60 15.87 3.03
C PHE A 62 -1.85 16.34 1.78
N VAL A 63 -0.67 16.89 1.96
CA VAL A 63 0.21 17.35 0.87
C VAL A 63 1.23 16.28 0.51
N LEU A 64 1.65 15.49 1.49
CA LEU A 64 2.64 14.42 1.32
C LEU A 64 2.29 13.25 2.23
N SER A 65 2.57 12.05 1.76
CA SER A 65 2.45 10.84 2.56
C SER A 65 3.63 9.91 2.32
N ALA A 66 3.95 9.08 3.30
CA ALA A 66 4.93 8.02 3.18
C ALA A 66 4.41 6.76 3.87
N ASN A 67 4.71 5.61 3.30
CA ASN A 67 4.38 4.30 3.85
C ASN A 67 5.66 3.49 4.00
N LEU A 68 5.93 3.00 5.21
CA LEU A 68 7.03 2.08 5.47
C LEU A 68 6.54 0.65 5.28
N HIS A 69 7.20 -0.08 4.38
CA HIS A 69 6.77 -1.41 3.95
C HIS A 69 7.93 -2.40 4.08
N GLY A 70 7.64 -3.61 4.55
CA GLY A 70 8.62 -4.71 4.58
C GLY A 70 8.90 -5.25 3.17
N GLY A 71 10.04 -5.92 3.00
CA GLY A 71 10.45 -6.54 1.74
C GLY A 71 11.75 -5.98 1.17
N SER A 72 11.74 -5.57 -0.09
CA SER A 72 12.93 -5.06 -0.77
C SER A 72 13.36 -3.69 -0.23
N LEU A 73 14.68 -3.44 -0.22
CA LEU A 73 15.24 -2.14 0.12
C LEU A 73 15.11 -1.19 -1.07
N VAL A 74 13.96 -0.54 -1.19
CA VAL A 74 13.62 0.38 -2.27
C VAL A 74 12.87 1.59 -1.74
N ALA A 75 12.88 2.68 -2.48
CA ALA A 75 11.99 3.83 -2.29
C ALA A 75 11.15 3.98 -3.55
N ASN A 76 9.88 3.63 -3.45
CA ASN A 76 8.92 3.78 -4.54
C ASN A 76 8.14 5.09 -4.39
N TYR A 77 7.89 5.74 -5.51
CA TYR A 77 6.99 6.89 -5.61
C TYR A 77 6.01 6.68 -6.79
N PRO A 78 4.92 7.45 -6.85
CA PRO A 78 3.88 7.21 -7.87
C PRO A 78 4.40 7.32 -9.32
N TYR A 79 3.96 6.45 -10.23
CA TYR A 79 3.02 5.34 -9.94
C TYR A 79 3.75 4.01 -9.88
N ASP A 80 3.41 3.16 -8.91
CA ASP A 80 3.95 1.80 -8.79
C ASP A 80 3.16 0.78 -9.65
N SER A 81 2.26 1.25 -10.48
CA SER A 81 1.48 0.46 -11.43
C SER A 81 1.28 1.19 -12.76
N ASN A 82 0.75 0.51 -13.76
CA ASN A 82 0.43 1.08 -15.06
C ASN A 82 -0.69 0.28 -15.75
N PRO A 83 -1.36 0.86 -16.78
CA PRO A 83 -2.48 0.20 -17.45
C PRO A 83 -2.15 -1.16 -18.07
N ARG A 84 -0.88 -1.42 -18.36
CA ARG A 84 -0.42 -2.63 -19.05
C ARG A 84 -0.02 -3.76 -18.11
N GLY A 85 0.09 -3.49 -16.79
CA GLY A 85 0.50 -4.48 -15.79
C GLY A 85 1.94 -5.01 -15.97
N ARG A 86 2.83 -4.23 -16.58
CA ARG A 86 4.23 -4.58 -16.83
C ARG A 86 5.16 -3.72 -15.97
N GLN A 87 6.36 -4.19 -15.70
CA GLN A 87 7.41 -3.39 -15.05
C GLN A 87 8.00 -2.38 -16.05
N VAL A 88 7.30 -1.25 -16.20
CA VAL A 88 7.74 -0.12 -17.02
C VAL A 88 7.57 1.16 -16.24
N ASN A 89 8.38 2.15 -16.55
CA ASN A 89 8.25 3.48 -15.97
C ASN A 89 6.85 4.04 -16.22
N SER A 90 6.19 4.48 -15.16
CA SER A 90 4.83 5.01 -15.17
C SER A 90 4.78 6.32 -14.36
N PRO A 91 5.33 7.42 -14.90
CA PRO A 91 5.45 8.66 -14.15
C PRO A 91 4.08 9.26 -13.85
N SER A 92 3.93 9.76 -12.63
CA SER A 92 2.78 10.59 -12.25
C SER A 92 2.91 11.99 -12.86
N PRO A 93 1.83 12.79 -12.88
CA PRO A 93 1.93 14.21 -13.29
C PRO A 93 2.96 14.99 -12.49
N ASP A 94 3.19 14.61 -11.23
CA ASP A 94 4.12 15.26 -10.30
C ASP A 94 5.51 14.60 -10.22
N ASP A 95 5.84 13.72 -11.16
CA ASP A 95 7.11 12.95 -11.18
C ASP A 95 8.36 13.84 -10.96
N ALA A 96 8.35 15.04 -11.50
CA ALA A 96 9.44 15.99 -11.34
C ALA A 96 9.65 16.44 -9.87
N VAL A 97 8.62 16.41 -9.04
CA VAL A 97 8.70 16.75 -7.61
C VAL A 97 9.41 15.64 -6.85
N PHE A 98 9.10 14.39 -7.17
CA PHE A 98 9.70 13.23 -6.52
C PHE A 98 11.16 12.99 -6.88
N ARG A 99 11.64 13.56 -7.98
CA ARG A 99 13.03 13.42 -8.46
C ARG A 99 14.00 14.49 -7.94
N ARG A 100 13.52 15.39 -7.09
CA ARG A 100 14.35 16.46 -6.49
C ARG A 100 14.88 16.06 -5.13
#